data_b680a61d65caa8817151e1d0d49b3225
#
_entry.id   b680a61d65caa8817151e1d0d49b3225
#
_cell.length_a   1.000
_cell.length_b   1.000
_cell.length_c   1.000
_cell.angle_alpha   90.00
_cell.angle_beta   90.00
_cell.angle_gamma   90.00
#
_symmetry.space_group_name_H-M   'P 1'
#
loop_
_entity.id
_entity.type
_entity.pdbx_description
1 polymer ?
#
loop_
_entity_poly.entity_id
_entity_poly.type
_entity_poly.pdbx_seq_one_letter_code
_entity_poly.pdbx_strand_id
1 'polypeptide(L)'
;IGHNIQGFDLPALFKVYGFTYLGELHDTLILSRLVWSDLKQNDFNYIKKNAEFPRKLIGSHSLAAWGYRLGTHKITYEAGWEHWSTEMQTYCEGDIYSNLTLYDKILSKKPTPESVVLEHDFAAIIRKQEAHGFHFDVPAANKLLEKLQTRKAILEAQLQEAFPPWEIRTPFIPKVNNKTRGYEKGVMTFKVKGIVFNPASRDHIADRLKVIHGWKPTEYTTNGKPKVDEDVLKQLD
;
A
#
# COMPACT_ATOMS: atom_id res chain seq x y z
N ILE A 1 2.69 -17.89 23.99
CA ILE A 1 1.90 -16.82 23.36
C ILE A 1 2.81 -16.02 22.47
N GLY A 2 2.38 -15.71 21.25
CA GLY A 2 3.12 -14.83 20.33
C GLY A 2 2.18 -14.19 19.32
N HIS A 3 2.66 -13.17 18.59
CA HIS A 3 1.91 -12.50 17.55
C HIS A 3 2.44 -12.91 16.19
N ASN A 4 1.67 -13.65 15.42
CA ASN A 4 2.10 -14.33 14.19
C ASN A 4 3.22 -15.37 14.44
N ILE A 5 3.28 -15.90 15.64
CA ILE A 5 4.33 -16.82 16.09
C ILE A 5 4.35 -18.12 15.26
N GLN A 6 3.17 -18.61 14.88
CA GLN A 6 3.00 -19.80 14.05
C GLN A 6 3.48 -19.55 12.60
N GLY A 7 3.36 -18.32 12.13
CA GLY A 7 3.73 -17.95 10.77
C GLY A 7 5.16 -17.43 10.60
N PHE A 8 5.80 -17.00 11.67
CA PHE A 8 7.13 -16.38 11.58
C PHE A 8 8.12 -16.95 12.59
N ASP A 9 7.89 -16.77 13.89
CA ASP A 9 8.93 -17.06 14.92
C ASP A 9 9.28 -18.56 14.99
N LEU A 10 8.30 -19.43 15.05
CA LEU A 10 8.54 -20.86 15.13
C LEU A 10 9.22 -21.43 13.86
N PRO A 11 8.78 -21.07 12.64
CA PRO A 11 9.51 -21.43 11.43
C PRO A 11 10.94 -20.89 11.37
N ALA A 12 11.17 -19.66 11.82
CA ALA A 12 12.51 -19.08 11.87
C ALA A 12 13.41 -19.80 12.87
N LEU A 13 12.92 -20.07 14.08
CA LEU A 13 13.65 -20.82 15.11
C LEU A 13 13.96 -22.25 14.67
N PHE A 14 13.01 -22.90 13.98
CA PHE A 14 13.26 -24.23 13.40
C PHE A 14 14.37 -24.16 12.33
N LYS A 15 14.29 -23.19 11.43
CA LYS A 15 15.27 -23.06 10.34
C LYS A 15 16.68 -22.77 10.85
N VAL A 16 16.82 -21.94 11.90
CA VAL A 16 18.12 -21.47 12.39
C VAL A 16 18.71 -22.43 13.42
N TYR A 17 17.87 -22.96 14.32
CA TYR A 17 18.33 -23.71 15.49
C TYR A 17 17.80 -25.15 15.54
N GLY A 18 16.96 -25.59 14.59
CA GLY A 18 16.27 -26.89 14.68
C GLY A 18 15.26 -26.96 15.83
N PHE A 19 14.89 -25.82 16.39
CA PHE A 19 14.00 -25.76 17.54
C PHE A 19 12.56 -26.12 17.16
N THR A 20 11.98 -27.06 17.90
CA THR A 20 10.57 -27.47 17.75
C THR A 20 9.83 -27.22 19.06
N TYR A 21 8.71 -26.51 18.97
CA TYR A 21 7.83 -26.27 20.11
C TYR A 21 6.71 -27.33 20.16
N LEU A 22 6.56 -27.98 21.33
CA LEU A 22 5.57 -29.04 21.53
C LEU A 22 4.45 -28.66 22.51
N GLY A 23 4.42 -27.44 22.99
CA GLY A 23 3.44 -26.98 23.95
C GLY A 23 2.17 -26.42 23.29
N GLU A 24 1.25 -25.94 24.12
CA GLU A 24 0.05 -25.24 23.70
C GLU A 24 0.40 -23.89 23.07
N LEU A 25 -0.15 -23.61 21.91
CA LEU A 25 0.17 -22.43 21.12
C LEU A 25 -1.00 -21.45 21.06
N HIS A 26 -0.73 -20.19 21.44
CA HIS A 26 -1.68 -19.10 21.32
C HIS A 26 -1.08 -17.99 20.42
N ASP A 27 -1.57 -17.90 19.21
CA ASP A 27 -1.17 -16.86 18.25
C ASP A 27 -2.16 -15.70 18.28
N THR A 28 -1.75 -14.57 18.84
CA THR A 28 -2.64 -13.41 19.01
C THR A 28 -3.06 -12.75 17.70
N LEU A 29 -2.33 -12.95 16.58
CA LEU A 29 -2.78 -12.51 15.25
C LEU A 29 -4.01 -13.32 14.80
N ILE A 30 -3.95 -14.65 14.94
CA ILE A 30 -5.06 -15.55 14.62
C ILE A 30 -6.27 -15.23 15.50
N LEU A 31 -6.04 -15.20 16.81
CA LEU A 31 -7.08 -14.94 17.80
C LEU A 31 -7.73 -13.56 17.63
N SER A 32 -6.95 -12.54 17.27
CA SER A 32 -7.51 -11.22 17.04
C SER A 32 -8.41 -11.17 15.79
N ARG A 33 -8.08 -11.95 14.76
CA ARG A 33 -8.93 -12.09 13.56
C ARG A 33 -10.23 -12.82 13.86
N LEU A 34 -10.16 -13.87 14.68
CA LEU A 34 -11.34 -14.60 15.16
C LEU A 34 -12.29 -13.67 15.94
N VAL A 35 -11.77 -12.89 16.88
CA VAL A 35 -12.57 -12.09 17.81
C VAL A 35 -13.10 -10.80 17.18
N TRP A 36 -12.36 -10.17 16.28
CA TRP A 36 -12.72 -8.88 15.64
C TRP A 36 -12.72 -8.96 14.12
N SER A 37 -13.64 -9.72 13.55
CA SER A 37 -13.82 -9.84 12.09
C SER A 37 -14.23 -8.51 11.43
N ASP A 38 -14.86 -7.61 12.17
CA ASP A 38 -15.37 -6.30 11.74
C ASP A 38 -14.42 -5.12 12.08
N LEU A 39 -13.16 -5.40 12.38
CA LEU A 39 -12.18 -4.44 12.89
C LEU A 39 -12.05 -3.17 12.03
N LYS A 40 -12.15 -3.31 10.71
CA LYS A 40 -12.09 -2.18 9.78
C LYS A 40 -13.21 -1.16 10.03
N GLN A 41 -14.44 -1.64 10.26
CA GLN A 41 -15.57 -0.77 10.55
C GLN A 41 -15.43 -0.10 11.91
N ASN A 42 -14.91 -0.83 12.90
CA ASN A 42 -14.65 -0.32 14.23
C ASN A 42 -13.59 0.80 14.19
N ASP A 43 -12.54 0.63 13.38
CA ASP A 43 -11.50 1.64 13.20
C ASP A 43 -12.04 2.94 12.56
N PHE A 44 -12.95 2.88 11.60
CA PHE A 44 -13.56 4.08 11.05
C PHE A 44 -14.31 4.90 12.11
N ASN A 45 -14.83 4.27 13.14
CA ASN A 45 -15.45 4.96 14.27
C ASN A 45 -14.40 5.43 15.29
N TYR A 46 -13.34 4.64 15.47
CA TYR A 46 -12.24 4.95 16.40
C TYR A 46 -11.45 6.20 15.97
N ILE A 47 -11.11 6.34 14.68
CA ILE A 47 -10.34 7.48 14.15
C ILE A 47 -11.08 8.82 14.26
N LYS A 48 -12.41 8.83 14.35
CA LYS A 48 -13.18 10.05 14.57
C LYS A 48 -12.82 10.75 15.90
N LYS A 49 -12.37 9.94 16.88
CA LYS A 49 -11.99 10.39 18.23
C LYS A 49 -10.48 10.39 18.47
N ASN A 50 -9.73 9.65 17.63
CA ASN A 50 -8.29 9.38 17.80
C ASN A 50 -7.56 9.70 16.49
N ALA A 51 -7.32 10.98 16.22
CA ALA A 51 -6.71 11.48 14.99
C ALA A 51 -5.27 10.96 14.74
N GLU A 52 -4.58 10.53 15.81
CA GLU A 52 -3.22 9.97 15.75
C GLU A 52 -3.15 8.55 15.18
N PHE A 53 -4.30 7.85 15.06
CA PHE A 53 -4.32 6.50 14.48
C PHE A 53 -3.96 6.54 12.99
N PRO A 54 -2.87 5.89 12.55
CA PRO A 54 -2.44 5.96 11.16
C PRO A 54 -3.46 5.31 10.21
N ARG A 55 -3.91 6.04 9.20
CA ARG A 55 -4.92 5.54 8.25
C ARG A 55 -4.51 4.24 7.55
N LYS A 56 -3.20 4.02 7.32
CA LYS A 56 -2.66 2.78 6.74
C LYS A 56 -2.87 1.53 7.61
N LEU A 57 -3.17 1.71 8.89
CA LEU A 57 -3.41 0.63 9.85
C LEU A 57 -4.88 0.30 10.04
N ILE A 58 -5.80 0.99 9.34
CA ILE A 58 -7.24 0.70 9.41
C ILE A 58 -7.51 -0.73 8.94
N GLY A 59 -8.18 -1.51 9.79
CA GLY A 59 -8.48 -2.92 9.56
C GLY A 59 -7.28 -3.86 9.71
N SER A 60 -6.10 -3.35 10.08
CA SER A 60 -4.91 -4.17 10.29
C SER A 60 -4.95 -4.84 11.66
N HIS A 61 -4.61 -6.13 11.70
CA HIS A 61 -4.43 -6.91 12.92
C HIS A 61 -2.96 -6.95 13.39
N SER A 62 -2.05 -6.18 12.78
CA SER A 62 -0.65 -6.13 13.19
C SER A 62 -0.49 -5.63 14.63
N LEU A 63 0.59 -6.07 15.31
CA LEU A 63 0.88 -5.64 16.67
C LEU A 63 1.03 -4.12 16.79
N ALA A 64 1.59 -3.47 15.75
CA ALA A 64 1.65 -2.02 15.65
C ALA A 64 0.26 -1.36 15.69
N ALA A 65 -0.71 -1.90 14.94
CA ALA A 65 -2.08 -1.38 14.94
C ALA A 65 -2.78 -1.61 16.29
N TRP A 66 -2.50 -2.74 16.93
CA TRP A 66 -3.00 -3.03 18.28
C TRP A 66 -2.39 -2.12 19.33
N GLY A 67 -1.10 -1.78 19.21
CA GLY A 67 -0.46 -0.81 20.10
C GLY A 67 -1.21 0.53 20.13
N TYR A 68 -1.62 1.06 18.99
CA TYR A 68 -2.47 2.28 18.95
C TYR A 68 -3.84 2.08 19.60
N ARG A 69 -4.51 0.94 19.36
CA ARG A 69 -5.85 0.67 19.94
C ARG A 69 -5.82 0.42 21.44
N LEU A 70 -4.70 -0.06 21.97
CA LEU A 70 -4.49 -0.38 23.37
C LEU A 70 -3.81 0.75 24.16
N GLY A 71 -3.30 1.78 23.48
CA GLY A 71 -2.49 2.82 24.10
C GLY A 71 -1.10 2.36 24.53
N THR A 72 -0.63 1.22 24.01
CA THR A 72 0.71 0.66 24.23
C THR A 72 1.59 0.93 23.02
N HIS A 73 1.76 2.23 22.67
CA HIS A 73 2.45 2.63 21.44
C HIS A 73 3.84 2.00 21.34
N LYS A 74 4.12 1.43 20.16
CA LYS A 74 5.47 0.97 19.83
C LYS A 74 6.44 2.14 19.86
N ILE A 75 7.55 1.93 20.57
CA ILE A 75 8.75 2.75 20.41
C ILE A 75 9.22 2.53 18.96
N THR A 76 9.46 3.62 18.21
CA THR A 76 10.03 3.50 16.87
C THR A 76 11.50 3.11 17.01
N TYR A 77 11.89 1.96 16.45
CA TYR A 77 13.27 1.52 16.38
C TYR A 77 13.75 1.66 14.95
N GLU A 78 14.76 2.53 14.73
CA GLU A 78 15.31 2.85 13.41
C GLU A 78 16.78 2.42 13.26
N ALA A 79 17.42 1.91 14.33
CA ALA A 79 18.77 1.38 14.27
C ALA A 79 18.82 0.00 13.58
N GLY A 80 20.00 -0.41 13.14
CA GLY A 80 20.20 -1.71 12.49
C GLY A 80 19.97 -2.89 13.43
N TRP A 81 19.66 -4.06 12.84
CA TRP A 81 19.38 -5.32 13.56
C TRP A 81 20.61 -6.25 13.62
N GLU A 82 21.78 -5.77 13.18
CA GLU A 82 23.00 -6.57 13.05
C GLU A 82 23.66 -6.86 14.39
N HIS A 83 23.49 -5.96 15.37
CA HIS A 83 24.10 -6.07 16.69
C HIS A 83 23.07 -5.70 17.75
N TRP A 84 23.16 -6.43 18.88
CA TRP A 84 22.33 -6.13 20.04
C TRP A 84 22.59 -4.72 20.56
N SER A 85 21.52 -4.01 20.95
CA SER A 85 21.59 -2.74 21.67
C SER A 85 20.50 -2.68 22.76
N THR A 86 20.69 -1.79 23.75
CA THR A 86 19.69 -1.56 24.81
C THR A 86 18.36 -1.06 24.23
N GLU A 87 18.43 -0.24 23.18
CA GLU A 87 17.25 0.27 22.47
C GLU A 87 16.49 -0.86 21.79
N MET A 88 17.22 -1.81 21.15
CA MET A 88 16.62 -3.01 20.55
C MET A 88 15.91 -3.85 21.61
N GLN A 89 16.53 -4.06 22.77
CA GLN A 89 15.92 -4.80 23.87
C GLN A 89 14.66 -4.10 24.38
N THR A 90 14.71 -2.80 24.63
CA THR A 90 13.55 -2.00 25.07
C THR A 90 12.41 -2.08 24.05
N TYR A 91 12.73 -2.06 22.74
CA TYR A 91 11.76 -2.28 21.68
C TYR A 91 11.09 -3.66 21.78
N CYS A 92 11.89 -4.72 21.93
CA CYS A 92 11.39 -6.08 22.06
C CYS A 92 10.51 -6.26 23.32
N GLU A 93 10.90 -5.69 24.45
CA GLU A 93 10.11 -5.70 25.69
C GLU A 93 8.76 -4.98 25.51
N GLY A 94 8.75 -3.85 24.79
CA GLY A 94 7.53 -3.13 24.43
C GLY A 94 6.59 -3.97 23.56
N ASP A 95 7.13 -4.76 22.64
CA ASP A 95 6.35 -5.67 21.79
C ASP A 95 5.73 -6.81 22.63
N ILE A 96 6.49 -7.37 23.59
CA ILE A 96 5.98 -8.39 24.51
C ILE A 96 4.84 -7.81 25.35
N TYR A 97 5.01 -6.62 25.93
CA TYR A 97 3.98 -5.96 26.72
C TYR A 97 2.70 -5.71 25.91
N SER A 98 2.85 -5.18 24.69
CA SER A 98 1.71 -4.96 23.79
C SER A 98 0.99 -6.25 23.42
N ASN A 99 1.75 -7.33 23.19
CA ASN A 99 1.19 -8.64 22.86
C ASN A 99 0.43 -9.27 24.03
N LEU A 100 0.96 -9.18 25.25
CA LEU A 100 0.27 -9.65 26.46
C LEU A 100 -1.01 -8.86 26.71
N THR A 101 -0.97 -7.53 26.59
CA THR A 101 -2.16 -6.67 26.73
C THR A 101 -3.23 -7.03 25.69
N LEU A 102 -2.81 -7.33 24.46
CA LEU A 102 -3.73 -7.83 23.43
C LEU A 102 -4.33 -9.18 23.80
N TYR A 103 -3.51 -10.10 24.31
CA TYR A 103 -3.96 -11.43 24.71
C TYR A 103 -5.00 -11.36 25.83
N ASP A 104 -4.78 -10.56 26.87
CA ASP A 104 -5.74 -10.34 27.96
C ASP A 104 -7.07 -9.78 27.41
N LYS A 105 -6.99 -8.86 26.45
CA LYS A 105 -8.17 -8.31 25.80
C LYS A 105 -8.91 -9.37 24.98
N ILE A 106 -8.21 -10.27 24.29
CA ILE A 106 -8.80 -11.42 23.58
C ILE A 106 -9.53 -12.33 24.57
N LEU A 107 -8.88 -12.71 25.67
CA LEU A 107 -9.46 -13.58 26.70
C LEU A 107 -10.73 -12.98 27.33
N SER A 108 -10.78 -11.66 27.50
CA SER A 108 -11.97 -10.95 27.98
C SER A 108 -13.20 -11.13 27.09
N LYS A 109 -13.01 -11.50 25.81
CA LYS A 109 -14.08 -11.79 24.84
C LYS A 109 -14.55 -13.23 24.86
N LYS A 110 -13.88 -14.09 25.64
CA LYS A 110 -14.25 -15.48 25.89
C LYS A 110 -14.45 -16.28 24.59
N PRO A 111 -13.49 -16.30 23.64
CA PRO A 111 -13.59 -17.18 22.48
C PRO A 111 -13.74 -18.63 22.94
N THR A 112 -14.54 -19.45 22.24
CA THR A 112 -14.70 -20.84 22.65
C THR A 112 -13.43 -21.64 22.36
N PRO A 113 -13.04 -22.62 23.23
CA PRO A 113 -11.86 -23.43 23.00
C PRO A 113 -11.85 -24.09 21.61
N GLU A 114 -13.02 -24.57 21.16
CA GLU A 114 -13.18 -25.22 19.86
C GLU A 114 -12.86 -24.27 18.70
N SER A 115 -13.30 -23.02 18.78
CA SER A 115 -12.99 -22.01 17.75
C SER A 115 -11.51 -21.64 17.74
N VAL A 116 -10.89 -21.57 18.91
CA VAL A 116 -9.44 -21.32 19.03
C VAL A 116 -8.64 -22.44 18.38
N VAL A 117 -8.95 -23.70 18.69
CA VAL A 117 -8.28 -24.86 18.10
C VAL A 117 -8.49 -24.89 16.58
N LEU A 118 -9.73 -24.73 16.12
CA LEU A 118 -10.06 -24.74 14.69
C LEU A 118 -9.24 -23.72 13.90
N GLU A 119 -9.17 -22.47 14.38
CA GLU A 119 -8.44 -21.40 13.68
C GLU A 119 -6.91 -21.64 13.66
N HIS A 120 -6.34 -22.18 14.73
CA HIS A 120 -4.92 -22.53 14.76
C HIS A 120 -4.60 -23.70 13.84
N ASP A 121 -5.43 -24.75 13.83
CA ASP A 121 -5.26 -25.91 12.93
C ASP A 121 -5.41 -25.49 11.47
N PHE A 122 -6.40 -24.66 11.16
CA PHE A 122 -6.59 -24.10 9.83
C PHE A 122 -5.37 -23.27 9.40
N ALA A 123 -4.88 -22.39 10.27
CA ALA A 123 -3.68 -21.61 9.98
C ALA A 123 -2.45 -22.50 9.73
N ALA A 124 -2.29 -23.62 10.46
CA ALA A 124 -1.22 -24.57 10.23
C ALA A 124 -1.31 -25.22 8.83
N ILE A 125 -2.52 -25.54 8.37
CA ILE A 125 -2.76 -26.07 7.02
C ILE A 125 -2.38 -25.04 5.96
N ILE A 126 -2.85 -23.78 6.14
CA ILE A 126 -2.53 -22.69 5.21
C ILE A 126 -1.02 -22.44 5.14
N ARG A 127 -0.28 -22.50 6.27
CA ARG A 127 1.18 -22.37 6.27
C ARG A 127 1.88 -23.47 5.46
N LYS A 128 1.41 -24.72 5.57
CA LYS A 128 1.93 -25.82 4.76
C LYS A 128 1.67 -25.58 3.27
N GLN A 129 0.48 -25.09 2.93
CA GLN A 129 0.12 -24.74 1.56
C GLN A 129 1.00 -23.61 1.01
N GLU A 130 1.20 -22.54 1.80
CA GLU A 130 2.07 -21.41 1.44
C GLU A 130 3.53 -21.87 1.23
N ALA A 131 4.04 -22.73 2.13
CA ALA A 131 5.40 -23.25 2.04
C ALA A 131 5.60 -24.21 0.85
N HIS A 132 4.58 -25.00 0.51
CA HIS A 132 4.58 -25.84 -0.68
C HIS A 132 4.55 -25.02 -1.97
N GLY A 133 3.79 -23.90 -1.96
CA GLY A 133 3.55 -23.08 -3.13
C GLY A 133 2.70 -23.79 -4.19
N PHE A 134 2.77 -23.28 -5.41
CA PHE A 134 2.14 -23.88 -6.58
C PHE A 134 3.11 -23.85 -7.77
N HIS A 135 2.89 -24.76 -8.72
CA HIS A 135 3.68 -24.77 -9.94
C HIS A 135 3.40 -23.49 -10.76
N PHE A 136 4.46 -22.77 -11.09
CA PHE A 136 4.38 -21.60 -11.97
C PHE A 136 5.28 -21.83 -13.19
N ASP A 137 4.70 -21.75 -14.37
CA ASP A 137 5.44 -21.91 -15.62
C ASP A 137 6.25 -20.64 -15.93
N VAL A 138 7.44 -20.56 -15.36
CA VAL A 138 8.38 -19.44 -15.54
C VAL A 138 8.76 -19.22 -17.01
N PRO A 139 9.08 -20.27 -17.81
CA PRO A 139 9.35 -20.10 -19.24
C PRO A 139 8.19 -19.47 -20.01
N ALA A 140 6.97 -19.95 -19.80
CA ALA A 140 5.78 -19.37 -20.46
C ALA A 140 5.52 -17.93 -20.00
N ALA A 141 5.69 -17.64 -18.70
CA ALA A 141 5.55 -16.29 -18.17
C ALA A 141 6.58 -15.31 -18.76
N ASN A 142 7.84 -15.72 -18.88
CA ASN A 142 8.88 -14.89 -19.49
C ASN A 142 8.60 -14.63 -20.98
N LYS A 143 8.18 -15.63 -21.73
CA LYS A 143 7.78 -15.47 -23.13
C LYS A 143 6.60 -14.49 -23.30
N LEU A 144 5.62 -14.59 -22.41
CA LEU A 144 4.49 -13.64 -22.38
C LEU A 144 4.96 -12.23 -22.02
N LEU A 145 5.84 -12.09 -21.03
CA LEU A 145 6.41 -10.79 -20.63
C LEU A 145 7.13 -10.11 -21.79
N GLU A 146 8.00 -10.82 -22.50
CA GLU A 146 8.71 -10.31 -23.69
C GLU A 146 7.73 -9.82 -24.77
N LYS A 147 6.71 -10.64 -25.07
CA LYS A 147 5.65 -10.27 -26.03
C LYS A 147 4.91 -9.00 -25.60
N LEU A 148 4.56 -8.89 -24.32
CA LEU A 148 3.86 -7.73 -23.79
C LEU A 148 4.74 -6.47 -23.78
N GLN A 149 6.01 -6.59 -23.42
CA GLN A 149 6.98 -5.49 -23.46
C GLN A 149 7.18 -4.96 -24.88
N THR A 150 7.34 -5.85 -25.85
CA THR A 150 7.44 -5.48 -27.28
C THR A 150 6.17 -4.77 -27.74
N ARG A 151 5.00 -5.30 -27.42
CA ARG A 151 3.73 -4.67 -27.79
C ARG A 151 3.55 -3.31 -27.13
N LYS A 152 3.92 -3.19 -25.85
CA LYS A 152 3.90 -1.92 -25.12
C LYS A 152 4.78 -0.87 -25.80
N ALA A 153 6.02 -1.21 -26.15
CA ALA A 153 6.95 -0.27 -26.81
C ALA A 153 6.40 0.23 -28.16
N ILE A 154 5.79 -0.67 -28.95
CA ILE A 154 5.14 -0.29 -30.22
C ILE A 154 3.98 0.69 -29.97
N LEU A 155 3.11 0.38 -28.99
CA LEU A 155 1.97 1.24 -28.67
C LEU A 155 2.40 2.60 -28.12
N GLU A 156 3.44 2.64 -27.28
CA GLU A 156 4.00 3.89 -26.75
C GLU A 156 4.56 4.76 -27.89
N ALA A 157 5.27 4.17 -28.86
CA ALA A 157 5.75 4.89 -30.03
C ALA A 157 4.60 5.46 -30.89
N GLN A 158 3.57 4.66 -31.16
CA GLN A 158 2.38 5.09 -31.89
C GLN A 158 1.64 6.23 -31.18
N LEU A 159 1.56 6.17 -29.85
CA LEU A 159 0.93 7.23 -29.06
C LEU A 159 1.75 8.53 -29.07
N GLN A 160 3.09 8.47 -29.10
CA GLN A 160 3.92 9.67 -29.24
C GLN A 160 3.81 10.29 -30.63
N GLU A 161 3.61 9.48 -31.68
CA GLU A 161 3.33 9.95 -33.04
C GLU A 161 1.95 10.61 -33.16
N ALA A 162 0.90 9.97 -32.57
CA ALA A 162 -0.46 10.50 -32.57
C ALA A 162 -0.62 11.76 -31.69
N PHE A 163 0.15 11.85 -30.61
CA PHE A 163 0.11 12.95 -29.65
C PHE A 163 1.51 13.55 -29.47
N PRO A 164 1.99 14.37 -30.42
CA PRO A 164 3.32 14.97 -30.33
C PRO A 164 3.46 15.90 -29.13
N PRO A 165 4.69 16.14 -28.64
CA PRO A 165 4.95 17.06 -27.55
C PRO A 165 4.36 18.45 -27.79
N TRP A 166 3.89 19.08 -26.72
CA TRP A 166 3.33 20.43 -26.79
C TRP A 166 3.85 21.32 -25.67
N GLU A 167 3.61 22.60 -25.78
CA GLU A 167 3.99 23.59 -24.78
C GLU A 167 2.77 24.11 -23.99
N ILE A 168 2.94 24.24 -22.68
CA ILE A 168 2.02 24.97 -21.81
C ILE A 168 2.70 26.28 -21.44
N ARG A 169 2.01 27.39 -21.73
CA ARG A 169 2.46 28.77 -21.40
C ARG A 169 1.63 29.30 -20.24
N THR A 170 2.27 29.44 -19.07
CA THR A 170 1.61 29.99 -17.86
C THR A 170 2.02 31.45 -17.68
N PRO A 171 1.09 32.41 -17.73
CA PRO A 171 1.42 33.80 -17.50
C PRO A 171 1.83 34.03 -16.04
N PHE A 172 2.82 34.88 -15.81
CA PHE A 172 3.22 35.33 -14.48
C PHE A 172 3.90 36.69 -14.54
N ILE A 173 3.90 37.41 -13.40
CA ILE A 173 4.60 38.69 -13.27
C ILE A 173 5.83 38.45 -12.36
N PRO A 174 7.04 38.62 -12.88
CA PRO A 174 8.27 38.46 -12.08
C PRO A 174 8.35 39.50 -10.96
N LYS A 175 8.74 39.05 -9.78
CA LYS A 175 8.99 39.91 -8.62
C LYS A 175 10.37 40.57 -8.62
N VAL A 176 11.30 40.04 -9.45
CA VAL A 176 12.69 40.49 -9.62
C VAL A 176 13.10 40.40 -11.06
N ASN A 177 14.09 41.21 -11.49
CA ASN A 177 14.71 41.09 -12.80
C ASN A 177 15.55 39.81 -12.88
N ASN A 178 15.47 39.10 -13.99
CA ASN A 178 16.30 37.93 -14.26
C ASN A 178 16.86 38.00 -15.69
N LYS A 179 18.08 38.47 -15.81
CA LYS A 179 18.75 38.66 -17.11
C LYS A 179 18.95 37.35 -17.87
N THR A 180 19.25 36.25 -17.15
CA THR A 180 19.48 34.93 -17.77
C THR A 180 18.22 34.38 -18.44
N ARG A 181 17.05 34.68 -17.90
CA ARG A 181 15.74 34.25 -18.43
C ARG A 181 15.00 35.33 -19.19
N GLY A 182 15.57 36.52 -19.32
CA GLY A 182 14.92 37.65 -20.01
C GLY A 182 13.71 38.22 -19.27
N TYR A 183 13.62 38.07 -17.94
CA TYR A 183 12.46 38.54 -17.17
C TYR A 183 12.72 39.94 -16.57
N GLU A 184 11.75 40.84 -16.76
CA GLU A 184 11.73 42.16 -16.15
C GLU A 184 10.70 42.20 -15.02
N LYS A 185 11.10 42.80 -13.87
CA LYS A 185 10.24 43.00 -12.72
C LYS A 185 8.97 43.78 -13.08
N GLY A 186 7.81 43.23 -12.72
CA GLY A 186 6.51 43.87 -12.94
C GLY A 186 5.94 43.75 -14.35
N VAL A 187 6.70 43.18 -15.32
CA VAL A 187 6.24 42.98 -16.69
C VAL A 187 5.69 41.55 -16.83
N MET A 188 4.45 41.43 -17.33
CA MET A 188 3.83 40.14 -17.57
C MET A 188 4.61 39.32 -18.62
N THR A 189 4.97 38.12 -18.27
CA THR A 189 5.67 37.19 -19.17
C THR A 189 5.13 35.76 -19.00
N PHE A 190 5.70 34.78 -19.70
CA PHE A 190 5.22 33.40 -19.70
C PHE A 190 6.32 32.43 -19.23
N LYS A 191 5.93 31.51 -18.34
CA LYS A 191 6.71 30.30 -18.14
C LYS A 191 6.27 29.27 -19.18
N VAL A 192 7.21 28.83 -19.99
CA VAL A 192 6.98 27.80 -21.01
C VAL A 192 7.44 26.45 -20.44
N LYS A 193 6.57 25.46 -20.49
CA LYS A 193 6.87 24.07 -20.09
C LYS A 193 6.54 23.14 -21.24
N GLY A 194 7.54 22.45 -21.76
CA GLY A 194 7.35 21.36 -22.72
C GLY A 194 6.72 20.15 -22.01
N ILE A 195 5.74 19.56 -22.64
CA ILE A 195 5.02 18.38 -22.13
C ILE A 195 5.18 17.27 -23.18
N VAL A 196 5.60 16.09 -22.73
CA VAL A 196 5.57 14.84 -23.51
C VAL A 196 4.33 14.08 -23.10
N PHE A 197 3.62 13.51 -24.08
CA PHE A 197 2.40 12.75 -23.81
C PHE A 197 2.67 11.58 -22.86
N ASN A 198 1.89 11.50 -21.80
CA ASN A 198 1.92 10.38 -20.87
C ASN A 198 0.61 9.60 -20.95
N PRO A 199 0.60 8.39 -21.52
CA PRO A 199 -0.61 7.58 -21.69
C PRO A 199 -1.23 7.12 -20.36
N ALA A 200 -0.50 7.18 -19.25
CA ALA A 200 -1.04 6.90 -17.91
C ALA A 200 -1.71 8.13 -17.27
N SER A 201 -1.61 9.31 -17.87
CA SER A 201 -2.19 10.56 -17.35
C SER A 201 -3.55 10.83 -17.95
N ARG A 202 -4.60 10.67 -17.15
CA ARG A 202 -5.97 11.03 -17.56
C ARG A 202 -6.10 12.49 -17.99
N ASP A 203 -5.35 13.40 -17.35
CA ASP A 203 -5.35 14.83 -17.72
C ASP A 203 -4.73 15.03 -19.11
N HIS A 204 -3.63 14.32 -19.46
CA HIS A 204 -3.03 14.38 -20.80
C HIS A 204 -3.96 13.81 -21.85
N ILE A 205 -4.61 12.67 -21.59
CA ILE A 205 -5.56 12.04 -22.49
C ILE A 205 -6.72 13.01 -22.78
N ALA A 206 -7.36 13.52 -21.73
CA ALA A 206 -8.48 14.45 -21.87
C ALA A 206 -8.10 15.73 -22.63
N ASP A 207 -6.92 16.29 -22.35
CA ASP A 207 -6.42 17.49 -23.01
C ASP A 207 -6.17 17.25 -24.52
N ARG A 208 -5.48 16.17 -24.85
CA ARG A 208 -5.16 15.86 -26.25
C ARG A 208 -6.38 15.49 -27.08
N LEU A 209 -7.31 14.71 -26.53
CA LEU A 209 -8.58 14.40 -27.18
C LEU A 209 -9.40 15.66 -27.49
N LYS A 210 -9.43 16.62 -26.56
CA LYS A 210 -10.10 17.91 -26.77
C LYS A 210 -9.43 18.75 -27.86
N VAL A 211 -8.10 18.89 -27.77
CA VAL A 211 -7.34 19.80 -28.63
C VAL A 211 -7.18 19.27 -30.04
N ILE A 212 -6.91 17.96 -30.18
CA ILE A 212 -6.60 17.37 -31.51
C ILE A 212 -7.87 16.85 -32.18
N HIS A 213 -8.76 16.21 -31.43
CA HIS A 213 -9.94 15.55 -31.97
C HIS A 213 -11.27 16.29 -31.67
N GLY A 214 -11.22 17.45 -30.99
CA GLY A 214 -12.43 18.22 -30.69
C GLY A 214 -13.40 17.52 -29.72
N TRP A 215 -12.91 16.52 -28.99
CA TRP A 215 -13.75 15.73 -28.07
C TRP A 215 -14.42 16.59 -27.02
N LYS A 216 -15.71 16.41 -26.84
CA LYS A 216 -16.51 17.05 -25.80
C LYS A 216 -16.86 16.02 -24.74
N PRO A 217 -16.31 16.13 -23.50
CA PRO A 217 -16.63 15.20 -22.43
C PRO A 217 -18.12 15.20 -22.08
N THR A 218 -18.71 14.02 -22.00
CA THR A 218 -20.10 13.82 -21.55
C THR A 218 -20.19 13.52 -20.06
N GLU A 219 -19.13 12.95 -19.49
CA GLU A 219 -19.06 12.58 -18.08
C GLU A 219 -17.90 13.25 -17.37
N TYR A 220 -18.12 13.55 -16.07
CA TYR A 220 -17.13 14.23 -15.22
C TYR A 220 -16.98 13.47 -13.91
N THR A 221 -15.77 13.51 -13.33
CA THR A 221 -15.48 13.00 -12.00
C THR A 221 -16.09 13.91 -10.94
N THR A 222 -16.18 13.45 -9.68
CA THR A 222 -16.62 14.25 -8.52
C THR A 222 -15.85 15.56 -8.34
N ASN A 223 -14.61 15.62 -8.85
CA ASN A 223 -13.76 16.81 -8.81
C ASN A 223 -13.89 17.70 -10.06
N GLY A 224 -14.90 17.49 -10.90
CA GLY A 224 -15.17 18.29 -12.10
C GLY A 224 -14.19 18.06 -13.27
N LYS A 225 -13.33 17.04 -13.21
CA LYS A 225 -12.46 16.68 -14.34
C LYS A 225 -13.18 15.76 -15.31
N PRO A 226 -12.88 15.84 -16.63
CA PRO A 226 -13.40 14.87 -17.58
C PRO A 226 -13.11 13.43 -17.18
N LYS A 227 -14.09 12.56 -17.27
CA LYS A 227 -13.90 11.13 -17.07
C LYS A 227 -13.27 10.53 -18.32
N VAL A 228 -12.16 9.81 -18.14
CA VAL A 228 -11.40 9.11 -19.19
C VAL A 228 -11.09 7.71 -18.67
N ASP A 229 -12.09 6.87 -18.70
CA ASP A 229 -11.96 5.45 -18.41
C ASP A 229 -12.22 4.63 -19.68
N GLU A 230 -12.08 3.34 -19.56
CA GLU A 230 -12.24 2.41 -20.68
C GLU A 230 -13.63 2.51 -21.33
N ASP A 231 -14.67 2.69 -20.51
CA ASP A 231 -16.05 2.75 -20.98
C ASP A 231 -16.31 4.02 -21.82
N VAL A 232 -15.74 5.17 -21.39
CA VAL A 232 -15.83 6.42 -22.13
C VAL A 232 -14.99 6.35 -23.42
N LEU A 233 -13.76 5.80 -23.34
CA LEU A 233 -12.88 5.72 -24.51
C LEU A 233 -13.40 4.76 -25.59
N LYS A 234 -14.08 3.69 -25.23
CA LYS A 234 -14.74 2.75 -26.18
C LYS A 234 -15.89 3.37 -26.97
N GLN A 235 -16.41 4.51 -26.53
CA GLN A 235 -17.49 5.23 -27.23
C GLN A 235 -16.95 6.27 -28.23
N LEU A 236 -15.62 6.41 -28.31
CA LEU A 236 -14.97 7.28 -29.26
C LEU A 236 -14.63 6.46 -30.51
N ASP A 237 -15.45 6.56 -31.54
CA ASP A 237 -15.21 6.02 -32.88
C ASP A 237 -14.36 6.99 -33.73
#